data_8a4298acbb56e4ff74a2cc933b0a5593
#
_entry.id   8a4298acbb56e4ff74a2cc933b0a5593
#
_cell.length_a   1.000
_cell.length_b   1.000
_cell.length_c   1.000
_cell.angle_alpha   90.00
_cell.angle_beta   90.00
_cell.angle_gamma   90.00
#
_symmetry.space_group_name_H-M   'P 1'
#
loop_
_entity.id
_entity.type
_entity.pdbx_description
1 polymer ?
#
loop_
_entity_poly.entity_id
_entity_poly.type
_entity_poly.pdbx_seq_one_letter_code
_entity_poly.pdbx_strand_id
1 'polypeptide(L)' 'LGKDLVAFGEVGLAGEVRPVQRGQERIREAAKLGFKRALVPAANMPKKGDAGIELLPVRRLTEALEILG' A
#
# COMPACT_ATOMS: atom_id res chain seq x y z
N LEU A 1 -2.07 -14.70 -5.65
CA LEU A 1 -1.94 -13.66 -4.64
C LEU A 1 -1.69 -14.26 -3.28
N GLY A 2 -0.70 -13.76 -2.59
CA GLY A 2 -0.44 -14.18 -1.24
C GLY A 2 -1.52 -13.67 -0.30
N LYS A 3 -1.86 -14.47 0.69
CA LYS A 3 -2.83 -14.06 1.69
C LYS A 3 -2.26 -13.01 2.64
N ASP A 4 -0.97 -12.77 2.56
CA ASP A 4 -0.26 -11.84 3.43
C ASP A 4 -0.09 -10.45 2.81
N LEU A 5 -0.65 -10.23 1.63
CA LEU A 5 -0.53 -8.94 0.94
C LEU A 5 -1.85 -8.19 0.95
N VAL A 6 -1.81 -6.94 1.32
CA VAL A 6 -2.96 -6.05 1.27
C VAL A 6 -2.59 -4.83 0.42
N ALA A 7 -3.58 -4.20 -0.18
CA ALA A 7 -3.36 -3.02 -1.00
C ALA A 7 -4.39 -1.95 -0.68
N PHE A 8 -3.96 -0.70 -0.66
CA PHE A 8 -4.89 0.42 -0.57
C PHE A 8 -4.40 1.59 -1.41
N GLY A 9 -5.36 2.44 -1.79
CA GLY A 9 -5.09 3.61 -2.61
C GLY A 9 -6.31 3.96 -3.40
N GLU A 10 -6.30 5.14 -3.99
CA GLU A 10 -7.33 5.55 -4.92
C GLU A 10 -6.71 5.64 -6.30
N VAL A 11 -7.45 5.21 -7.32
CA VAL A 11 -6.96 5.26 -8.70
C VAL A 11 -7.68 6.36 -9.45
N GLY A 12 -6.90 7.28 -10.04
CA GLY A 12 -7.44 8.35 -10.85
C GLY A 12 -7.72 7.89 -12.27
N LEU A 13 -8.31 8.79 -13.06
CA LEU A 13 -8.71 8.47 -14.42
C LEU A 13 -7.55 8.14 -15.34
N ALA A 14 -6.37 8.66 -15.03
CA ALA A 14 -5.17 8.39 -15.83
C ALA A 14 -4.37 7.20 -15.30
N GLY A 15 -4.90 6.44 -14.35
CA GLY A 15 -4.22 5.29 -13.79
C GLY A 15 -3.24 5.63 -12.70
N GLU A 16 -3.22 6.88 -12.24
CA GLU A 16 -2.35 7.27 -11.15
C GLU A 16 -2.92 6.78 -9.82
N VAL A 17 -2.04 6.40 -8.91
CA VAL A 17 -2.45 5.97 -7.58
C VAL A 17 -2.32 7.16 -6.65
N ARG A 18 -3.45 7.58 -6.06
CA ARG A 18 -3.50 8.74 -5.19
C ARG A 18 -3.43 8.32 -3.73
N PRO A 19 -2.89 9.19 -2.86
CA PRO A 19 -2.84 8.88 -1.44
C PRO A 19 -4.24 8.79 -0.83
N VAL A 20 -4.34 7.99 0.23
CA VAL A 20 -5.58 7.85 0.97
C VAL A 20 -5.48 8.60 2.28
N GLN A 21 -6.62 8.96 2.84
CA GLN A 21 -6.65 9.57 4.17
C GLN A 21 -6.31 8.51 5.20
N ARG A 22 -5.61 8.94 6.24
CA ARG A 22 -5.24 8.07 7.36
C ARG A 22 -4.41 6.86 6.91
N GLY A 23 -3.52 7.09 5.94
CA GLY A 23 -2.68 6.02 5.43
C GLY A 23 -1.90 5.32 6.51
N GLN A 24 -1.37 6.06 7.48
CA GLN A 24 -0.60 5.48 8.58
C GLN A 24 -1.45 4.56 9.45
N GLU A 25 -2.69 4.95 9.70
CA GLU A 25 -3.60 4.12 10.48
C GLU A 25 -3.96 2.85 9.73
N ARG A 26 -4.14 2.96 8.41
CA ARG A 26 -4.43 1.80 7.58
C ARG A 26 -3.28 0.81 7.57
N ILE A 27 -2.06 1.32 7.51
CA ILE A 27 -0.86 0.47 7.57
C ILE A 27 -0.79 -0.26 8.90
N ARG A 28 -1.02 0.45 10.00
CA ARG A 28 -0.99 -0.16 11.33
C ARG A 28 -2.07 -1.21 11.48
N GLU A 29 -3.26 -0.92 10.96
CA GLU A 29 -4.35 -1.87 11.02
C GLU A 29 -4.03 -3.13 10.24
N ALA A 30 -3.44 -2.99 9.06
CA ALA A 30 -3.02 -4.12 8.25
C ALA A 30 -2.00 -4.99 9.00
N ALA A 31 -1.04 -4.34 9.66
CA ALA A 31 -0.06 -5.08 10.44
C ALA A 31 -0.71 -5.84 11.59
N LYS A 32 -1.70 -5.23 12.26
CA LYS A 32 -2.42 -5.90 13.33
C LYS A 32 -3.20 -7.11 12.85
N LEU A 33 -3.70 -7.04 11.63
CA LEU A 33 -4.46 -8.14 11.04
C LEU A 33 -3.57 -9.27 10.54
N GLY A 34 -2.25 -9.09 10.61
CA GLY A 34 -1.32 -10.15 10.25
C GLY A 34 -0.81 -10.10 8.83
N PHE A 35 -1.12 -9.05 8.08
CA PHE A 35 -0.56 -8.90 6.74
C PHE A 35 0.93 -8.61 6.85
N LYS A 36 1.72 -9.22 5.99
CA LYS A 36 3.16 -9.05 5.99
C LYS A 36 3.63 -8.00 5.02
N ARG A 37 2.84 -7.69 4.00
CA ARG A 37 3.18 -6.73 2.97
C ARG A 37 1.98 -5.88 2.63
N ALA A 38 2.23 -4.64 2.23
CA ALA A 38 1.16 -3.73 1.82
C ALA A 38 1.61 -2.90 0.63
N LEU A 39 0.75 -2.84 -0.39
CA LEU A 39 0.91 -1.91 -1.49
C LEU A 39 0.29 -0.60 -1.04
N VAL A 40 1.07 0.47 -1.06
CA VAL A 40 0.58 1.76 -0.59
C VAL A 40 0.91 2.84 -1.62
N PRO A 41 0.10 3.89 -1.69
CA PRO A 41 0.45 5.03 -2.54
C PRO A 41 1.80 5.58 -2.09
N ALA A 42 2.67 5.92 -3.04
CA ALA A 42 3.99 6.43 -2.70
C ALA A 42 3.92 7.62 -1.76
N ALA A 43 2.90 8.47 -1.91
CA ALA A 43 2.73 9.65 -1.06
C ALA A 43 2.32 9.30 0.37
N ASN A 44 1.89 8.07 0.62
CA ASN A 44 1.53 7.61 1.96
C ASN A 44 2.67 6.89 2.67
N MET A 45 3.84 6.77 2.04
CA MET A 45 4.97 6.09 2.67
C MET A 45 5.43 6.88 3.89
N PRO A 46 5.54 6.22 5.05
CA PRO A 46 6.04 6.90 6.25
C PRO A 46 7.52 7.20 6.12
N LYS A 47 7.95 8.24 6.78
CA LYS A 47 9.37 8.63 6.77
C LYS A 47 10.23 7.69 7.58
N LYS A 48 9.66 7.09 8.61
CA LYS A 48 10.36 6.14 9.45
C LYS A 48 9.70 4.82 9.35
N GLY A 49 10.43 3.85 9.70
CA GLY A 49 10.11 2.50 9.73
C GLY A 49 8.68 2.19 9.82
N ASP A 50 8.40 1.09 10.09
CA ASP A 50 7.20 0.48 9.75
C ASP A 50 6.55 -0.05 10.99
N ALA A 51 5.36 -0.53 10.85
CA ALA A 51 4.62 -1.15 11.91
C ALA A 51 4.83 -2.67 11.90
N GLY A 52 5.98 -3.11 11.42
CA GLY A 52 6.27 -4.53 11.30
C GLY A 52 5.74 -5.14 10.01
N ILE A 53 5.52 -4.31 9.01
CA ILE A 53 4.97 -4.76 7.72
C ILE A 53 5.82 -4.14 6.61
N GLU A 54 6.08 -4.93 5.58
CA GLU A 54 6.85 -4.45 4.44
C GLU A 54 5.95 -3.59 3.54
N LEU A 55 6.39 -2.37 3.25
CA LEU A 55 5.61 -1.43 2.46
C LEU A 55 6.17 -1.34 1.04
N LEU A 56 5.30 -1.48 0.06
CA LEU A 56 5.66 -1.45 -1.35
C LEU A 56 5.00 -0.22 -1.97
N PRO A 57 5.76 0.86 -2.20
CA PRO A 57 5.16 2.09 -2.72
C PRO A 57 4.82 1.95 -4.20
N VAL A 58 3.66 2.47 -4.59
CA VAL A 58 3.25 2.48 -5.98
C VAL A 58 2.74 3.87 -6.35
N ARG A 59 2.97 4.26 -7.60
CA ARG A 59 2.52 5.55 -8.12
C ARG A 59 1.49 5.39 -9.21
N ARG A 60 1.47 4.24 -9.86
CA ARG A 60 0.55 3.97 -10.96
C ARG A 60 -0.06 2.58 -10.80
N LEU A 61 -1.25 2.43 -11.33
CA LEU A 61 -1.95 1.16 -11.28
C LEU A 61 -1.15 0.04 -11.94
N THR A 62 -0.44 0.36 -13.02
CA THR A 62 0.39 -0.63 -13.71
C THR A 62 1.46 -1.22 -12.81
N GLU A 63 2.04 -0.42 -11.93
CA GLU A 63 3.04 -0.92 -10.99
C GLU A 63 2.41 -1.92 -10.02
N ALA A 64 1.21 -1.62 -9.53
CA ALA A 64 0.51 -2.52 -8.62
C ALA A 64 0.18 -3.84 -9.32
N LEU A 65 -0.27 -3.77 -10.56
CA LEU A 65 -0.61 -4.96 -11.32
C LEU A 65 0.61 -5.83 -11.58
N GLU A 66 1.77 -5.24 -11.82
CA GLU A 66 3.01 -5.99 -12.00
C GLU A 66 3.39 -6.74 -10.72
N ILE A 67 3.24 -6.10 -9.57
CA ILE A 67 3.55 -6.73 -8.29
C ILE A 67 2.57 -7.88 -8.00
N LEU A 68 1.30 -7.65 -8.31
CA LEU A 68 0.25 -8.64 -8.05
C LEU A 68 0.25 -9.77 -9.07
N GLY A 69 0.69 -9.45 -10.28
CA GLY A 69 0.71 -10.43 -11.36
C GLY A 69 1.84 -11.37 -11.26
#